data_dc6db1fa260b9cb1b7ac10d5aec6792a
#
_entry.id   dc6db1fa260b9cb1b7ac10d5aec6792a
#
_cell.length_a   1.000
_cell.length_b   1.000
_cell.length_c   1.000
_cell.angle_alpha   90.00
_cell.angle_beta   90.00
_cell.angle_gamma   90.00
#
_symmetry.space_group_name_H-M   'P 1'
#
loop_
_entity.id
_entity.type
_entity.pdbx_description
1 polymer ?
#
loop_
_entity_poly.entity_id
_entity_poly.type
_entity_poly.pdbx_seq_one_letter_code
_entity_poly.pdbx_strand_id
1 'polypeptide(L)'
;MEKEAIIKHLKDNGLYIVKKSDFESLITLSGKAYEDYPLDVYFYGGKYDEEGLKQTVRVNLYSMFDDGIIYADSEELNGFVILLPPGYTGIKTLSFIWNGGFWILYNQGIKAFNRMVNFESFAMNLKKKYTNNEDWYLYNLCVSKEAQGKKIASKLMKPLLNYFKLNKKICYLETNNDPNVPIYEHFGFKVLEKTLVPNSNVPHYAMLFDCK
;
A
#
# COMPACT_ATOMS: atom_id res chain seq x y z
N MET A 1 1.65 -18.65 12.14
CA MET A 1 0.37 -19.40 11.96
C MET A 1 -0.61 -18.66 11.03
N GLU A 2 -1.10 -17.46 11.35
CA GLU A 2 -2.12 -16.80 10.50
C GLU A 2 -1.55 -16.29 9.16
N LYS A 3 -0.36 -15.68 9.15
CA LYS A 3 0.35 -15.24 7.94
C LYS A 3 0.54 -16.40 6.95
N GLU A 4 0.94 -17.56 7.42
CA GLU A 4 1.13 -18.77 6.59
C GLU A 4 -0.19 -19.30 6.02
N ALA A 5 -1.27 -19.25 6.81
CA ALA A 5 -2.60 -19.65 6.34
C ALA A 5 -3.10 -18.74 5.21
N ILE A 6 -2.89 -17.42 5.31
CA ILE A 6 -3.22 -16.47 4.24
C ILE A 6 -2.34 -16.75 3.01
N ILE A 7 -1.03 -16.91 3.18
CA ILE A 7 -0.12 -17.21 2.07
C ILE A 7 -0.54 -18.49 1.34
N LYS A 8 -0.87 -19.55 2.10
CA LYS A 8 -1.38 -20.79 1.51
C LYS A 8 -2.67 -20.55 0.73
N HIS A 9 -3.64 -19.86 1.33
CA HIS A 9 -4.91 -19.56 0.67
C HIS A 9 -4.72 -18.75 -0.62
N LEU A 10 -3.84 -17.73 -0.61
CA LEU A 10 -3.55 -16.94 -1.81
C LEU A 10 -2.94 -17.79 -2.93
N LYS A 11 -1.97 -18.67 -2.60
CA LYS A 11 -1.38 -19.62 -3.54
C LYS A 11 -2.41 -20.61 -4.11
N ASP A 12 -3.27 -21.16 -3.25
CA ASP A 12 -4.33 -22.10 -3.66
C ASP A 12 -5.34 -21.42 -4.62
N ASN A 13 -5.42 -20.07 -4.62
CA ASN A 13 -6.21 -19.27 -5.55
C ASN A 13 -5.41 -18.71 -6.74
N GLY A 14 -4.22 -19.25 -7.00
CA GLY A 14 -3.41 -18.92 -8.18
C GLY A 14 -2.69 -17.57 -8.11
N LEU A 15 -2.45 -17.04 -6.90
CA LEU A 15 -1.66 -15.82 -6.70
C LEU A 15 -0.20 -16.16 -6.41
N TYR A 16 0.68 -15.31 -6.87
CA TYR A 16 2.13 -15.45 -6.73
C TYR A 16 2.62 -14.72 -5.48
N ILE A 17 3.38 -15.40 -4.62
CA ILE A 17 4.03 -14.76 -3.47
C ILE A 17 5.36 -14.18 -3.91
N VAL A 18 5.48 -12.87 -3.81
CA VAL A 18 6.62 -12.09 -4.28
C VAL A 18 7.91 -12.46 -3.53
N LYS A 19 9.01 -12.56 -4.26
CA LYS A 19 10.37 -12.77 -3.75
C LYS A 19 11.17 -11.47 -3.84
N LYS A 20 12.26 -11.35 -3.09
CA LYS A 20 13.16 -10.18 -3.19
C LYS A 20 13.73 -9.97 -4.59
N SER A 21 13.92 -11.05 -5.36
CA SER A 21 14.35 -10.99 -6.76
C SER A 21 13.38 -10.22 -7.68
N ASP A 22 12.13 -10.09 -7.29
CA ASP A 22 11.07 -9.48 -8.11
C ASP A 22 10.93 -7.97 -7.86
N PHE A 23 11.61 -7.45 -6.84
CA PHE A 23 11.42 -6.07 -6.37
C PHE A 23 11.72 -5.02 -7.43
N GLU A 24 12.77 -5.19 -8.23
CA GLU A 24 13.09 -4.22 -9.29
C GLU A 24 11.98 -4.11 -10.34
N SER A 25 11.32 -5.22 -10.66
CA SER A 25 10.15 -5.23 -11.54
C SER A 25 8.97 -4.48 -10.91
N LEU A 26 8.68 -4.71 -9.62
CA LEU A 26 7.61 -4.03 -8.90
C LEU A 26 7.89 -2.53 -8.71
N ILE A 27 9.14 -2.15 -8.48
CA ILE A 27 9.58 -0.76 -8.38
C ILE A 27 9.35 -0.05 -9.72
N THR A 28 9.77 -0.68 -10.82
CA THR A 28 9.58 -0.14 -12.18
C THR A 28 8.10 -0.01 -12.54
N LEU A 29 7.30 -1.03 -12.23
CA LEU A 29 5.85 -1.01 -12.41
C LEU A 29 5.23 0.16 -11.66
N SER A 30 5.59 0.34 -10.38
CA SER A 30 5.04 1.39 -9.52
C SER A 30 5.36 2.77 -10.04
N GLY A 31 6.59 3.00 -10.55
CA GLY A 31 7.00 4.27 -11.13
C GLY A 31 6.04 4.75 -12.22
N LYS A 32 5.55 3.86 -13.05
CA LYS A 32 4.57 4.19 -14.09
C LYS A 32 3.13 4.22 -13.60
N ALA A 33 2.77 3.31 -12.70
CA ALA A 33 1.39 3.16 -12.24
C ALA A 33 0.91 4.34 -11.39
N TYR A 34 1.81 4.98 -10.65
CA TYR A 34 1.51 6.13 -9.78
C TYR A 34 1.83 7.49 -10.40
N GLU A 35 2.11 7.54 -11.70
CA GLU A 35 2.18 8.82 -12.42
C GLU A 35 0.90 9.63 -12.14
N ASP A 36 1.05 10.89 -11.74
CA ASP A 36 -0.04 11.79 -11.36
C ASP A 36 -0.82 11.40 -10.09
N TYR A 37 -0.36 10.43 -9.29
CA TYR A 37 -1.02 10.14 -8.02
C TYR A 37 -0.89 11.33 -7.05
N PRO A 38 -2.00 11.89 -6.54
CA PRO A 38 -1.98 13.18 -5.85
C PRO A 38 -1.02 13.27 -4.67
N LEU A 39 -0.88 12.19 -3.90
CA LEU A 39 0.01 12.15 -2.76
C LEU A 39 1.49 12.23 -3.17
N ASP A 40 1.87 11.50 -4.22
CA ASP A 40 3.25 11.50 -4.71
C ASP A 40 3.63 12.85 -5.31
N VAL A 41 2.72 13.44 -6.10
CA VAL A 41 2.89 14.81 -6.59
C VAL A 41 3.09 15.82 -5.45
N TYR A 42 2.32 15.67 -4.34
CA TYR A 42 2.49 16.51 -3.15
C TYR A 42 3.85 16.30 -2.48
N PHE A 43 4.31 15.07 -2.32
CA PHE A 43 5.60 14.77 -1.69
C PHE A 43 6.74 15.49 -2.41
N TYR A 44 6.74 15.48 -3.73
CA TYR A 44 7.80 16.06 -4.56
C TYR A 44 7.56 17.53 -4.97
N GLY A 45 6.65 18.23 -4.28
CA GLY A 45 6.52 19.68 -4.43
C GLY A 45 5.68 20.14 -5.60
N GLY A 46 4.70 19.35 -6.02
CA GLY A 46 3.73 19.68 -7.05
C GLY A 46 4.09 19.16 -8.45
N LYS A 47 5.12 18.32 -8.55
CA LYS A 47 5.52 17.64 -9.79
C LYS A 47 5.75 16.16 -9.53
N TYR A 48 5.37 15.34 -10.48
CA TYR A 48 5.71 13.92 -10.43
C TYR A 48 7.22 13.71 -10.57
N ASP A 49 7.78 12.87 -9.70
CA ASP A 49 9.18 12.46 -9.70
C ASP A 49 9.26 10.92 -9.69
N GLU A 50 9.45 10.33 -10.86
CA GLU A 50 9.47 8.88 -11.03
C GLU A 50 10.60 8.22 -10.22
N GLU A 51 11.79 8.80 -10.21
CA GLU A 51 12.92 8.22 -9.48
C GLU A 51 12.76 8.36 -7.96
N GLY A 52 12.21 9.48 -7.50
CA GLY A 52 11.83 9.65 -6.09
C GLY A 52 10.79 8.63 -5.65
N LEU A 53 9.75 8.42 -6.46
CA LEU A 53 8.72 7.40 -6.19
C LEU A 53 9.31 5.99 -6.20
N LYS A 54 10.11 5.62 -7.19
CA LYS A 54 10.78 4.32 -7.24
C LYS A 54 11.59 4.06 -5.98
N GLN A 55 12.31 5.07 -5.49
CA GLN A 55 13.06 4.94 -4.26
C GLN A 55 12.15 4.79 -3.02
N THR A 56 11.04 5.51 -2.96
CA THR A 56 10.05 5.35 -1.88
C THR A 56 9.46 3.94 -1.88
N VAL A 57 9.08 3.43 -3.06
CA VAL A 57 8.58 2.06 -3.22
C VAL A 57 9.65 1.03 -2.83
N ARG A 58 10.92 1.26 -3.21
CA ARG A 58 12.04 0.42 -2.79
C ARG A 58 12.14 0.33 -1.28
N VAL A 59 12.16 1.47 -0.59
CA VAL A 59 12.20 1.51 0.89
C VAL A 59 11.02 0.74 1.49
N ASN A 60 9.81 0.92 0.96
CA ASN A 60 8.62 0.23 1.44
C ASN A 60 8.73 -1.29 1.25
N LEU A 61 9.05 -1.75 0.04
CA LEU A 61 9.18 -3.19 -0.25
C LEU A 61 10.20 -3.88 0.65
N TYR A 62 11.41 -3.33 0.73
CA TYR A 62 12.47 -3.91 1.56
C TYR A 62 12.16 -3.84 3.06
N SER A 63 11.55 -2.75 3.53
CA SER A 63 11.26 -2.58 4.96
C SER A 63 10.06 -3.40 5.44
N MET A 64 9.12 -3.71 4.55
CA MET A 64 7.88 -4.42 4.90
C MET A 64 7.91 -5.91 4.54
N PHE A 65 8.94 -6.38 3.84
CA PHE A 65 9.00 -7.75 3.32
C PHE A 65 8.91 -8.83 4.39
N ASP A 66 9.67 -8.67 5.46
CA ASP A 66 9.74 -9.69 6.51
C ASP A 66 8.47 -9.68 7.39
N ASP A 67 7.91 -8.50 7.64
CA ASP A 67 6.71 -8.33 8.47
C ASP A 67 5.42 -8.61 7.67
N GLY A 68 5.32 -8.14 6.43
CA GLY A 68 4.12 -8.19 5.58
C GLY A 68 3.97 -9.48 4.75
N ILE A 69 2.89 -9.49 3.97
CA ILE A 69 2.68 -10.42 2.85
C ILE A 69 2.68 -9.58 1.57
N ILE A 70 3.62 -9.85 0.66
CA ILE A 70 3.65 -9.21 -0.65
C ILE A 70 3.30 -10.30 -1.67
N TYR A 71 2.25 -10.05 -2.45
CA TYR A 71 1.80 -11.00 -3.46
C TYR A 71 1.36 -10.30 -4.75
N ALA A 72 1.45 -10.99 -5.86
CA ALA A 72 1.12 -10.49 -7.19
C ALA A 72 0.04 -11.36 -7.85
N ASP A 73 -0.52 -10.86 -8.94
CA ASP A 73 -1.52 -11.57 -9.74
C ASP A 73 -0.96 -12.85 -10.37
N SER A 74 0.32 -12.85 -10.75
CA SER A 74 1.06 -13.96 -11.35
C SER A 74 2.56 -13.67 -11.31
N GLU A 75 3.40 -14.57 -11.84
CA GLU A 75 4.84 -14.35 -12.04
C GLU A 75 5.14 -13.24 -13.06
N GLU A 76 4.17 -12.85 -13.89
CA GLU A 76 4.28 -11.72 -14.83
C GLU A 76 4.22 -10.35 -14.14
N LEU A 77 3.79 -10.30 -12.86
CA LEU A 77 3.78 -9.11 -12.03
C LEU A 77 2.99 -7.93 -12.62
N ASN A 78 1.78 -8.18 -13.16
CA ASN A 78 0.93 -7.11 -13.71
C ASN A 78 0.30 -6.22 -12.63
N GLY A 79 0.26 -6.71 -11.40
CA GLY A 79 -0.16 -5.96 -10.22
C GLY A 79 0.24 -6.69 -8.94
N PHE A 80 0.33 -5.94 -7.84
CA PHE A 80 0.70 -6.50 -6.55
C PHE A 80 0.02 -5.80 -5.39
N VAL A 81 0.05 -6.48 -4.25
CA VAL A 81 -0.46 -6.01 -2.96
C VAL A 81 0.63 -6.11 -1.92
N ILE A 82 0.69 -5.12 -1.03
CA ILE A 82 1.39 -5.19 0.26
C ILE A 82 0.32 -5.24 1.34
N LEU A 83 0.25 -6.35 2.05
CA LEU A 83 -0.65 -6.58 3.18
C LEU A 83 0.16 -6.67 4.47
N LEU A 84 -0.13 -5.80 5.43
CA LEU A 84 0.58 -5.72 6.69
C LEU A 84 -0.24 -6.36 7.81
N PRO A 85 0.42 -7.08 8.73
CA PRO A 85 -0.25 -7.82 9.79
C PRO A 85 -0.83 -6.89 10.86
N PRO A 86 -1.75 -7.42 11.68
CA PRO A 86 -2.17 -6.79 12.93
C PRO A 86 -1.00 -6.29 13.77
N GLY A 87 -1.18 -5.13 14.40
CA GLY A 87 -0.13 -4.52 15.23
C GLY A 87 0.99 -3.81 14.47
N TYR A 88 0.92 -3.69 13.14
CA TYR A 88 1.90 -2.91 12.39
C TYR A 88 1.84 -1.42 12.77
N THR A 89 2.98 -0.85 13.17
CA THR A 89 3.12 0.52 13.70
C THR A 89 3.95 1.47 12.83
N GLY A 90 4.22 1.08 11.59
CA GLY A 90 5.05 1.87 10.66
C GLY A 90 6.43 1.26 10.42
N ILE A 91 7.16 1.84 9.48
CA ILE A 91 8.52 1.40 9.15
C ILE A 91 9.48 1.76 10.30
N LYS A 92 10.22 0.79 10.78
CA LYS A 92 11.25 1.00 11.81
C LYS A 92 12.35 1.90 11.27
N THR A 93 12.80 2.89 12.08
CA THR A 93 13.80 3.88 11.67
C THR A 93 15.08 3.26 11.11
N LEU A 94 15.60 2.19 11.74
CA LEU A 94 16.78 1.49 11.24
C LEU A 94 16.52 0.84 9.88
N SER A 95 15.36 0.20 9.70
CA SER A 95 14.97 -0.39 8.43
C SER A 95 14.86 0.67 7.32
N PHE A 96 14.24 1.81 7.62
CA PHE A 96 14.17 2.94 6.70
C PHE A 96 15.56 3.40 6.26
N ILE A 97 16.48 3.61 7.21
CA ILE A 97 17.85 4.06 6.94
C ILE A 97 18.58 3.05 6.05
N TRP A 98 18.59 1.75 6.43
CA TRP A 98 19.30 0.70 5.71
C TRP A 98 18.73 0.44 4.30
N ASN A 99 17.45 0.67 4.10
CA ASN A 99 16.78 0.44 2.82
C ASN A 99 16.75 1.69 1.90
N GLY A 100 17.55 2.70 2.21
CA GLY A 100 17.77 3.84 1.31
C GLY A 100 17.03 5.12 1.68
N GLY A 101 16.50 5.24 2.90
CA GLY A 101 15.86 6.47 3.38
C GLY A 101 16.76 7.72 3.31
N PHE A 102 18.08 7.57 3.48
CA PHE A 102 19.04 8.64 3.26
C PHE A 102 19.10 9.14 1.83
N TRP A 103 18.87 8.26 0.85
CA TRP A 103 18.83 8.65 -0.55
C TRP A 103 17.67 9.63 -0.80
N ILE A 104 16.51 9.37 -0.19
CA ILE A 104 15.35 10.27 -0.28
C ILE A 104 15.71 11.65 0.27
N LEU A 105 16.32 11.70 1.45
CA LEU A 105 16.75 12.96 2.05
C LEU A 105 17.79 13.70 1.18
N TYR A 106 18.79 12.99 0.66
CA TYR A 106 19.87 13.57 -0.12
C TYR A 106 19.40 14.08 -1.49
N ASN A 107 18.61 13.31 -2.22
CA ASN A 107 18.21 13.64 -3.59
C ASN A 107 16.90 14.44 -3.66
N GLN A 108 15.95 14.20 -2.77
CA GLN A 108 14.65 14.87 -2.77
C GLN A 108 14.60 16.08 -1.81
N GLY A 109 15.60 16.18 -0.94
CA GLY A 109 15.78 17.28 -0.01
C GLY A 109 14.85 17.21 1.21
N ILE A 110 15.18 18.04 2.20
CA ILE A 110 14.51 18.05 3.52
C ILE A 110 13.00 18.34 3.44
N LYS A 111 12.55 19.12 2.46
CA LYS A 111 11.13 19.46 2.32
C LYS A 111 10.29 18.25 1.92
N ALA A 112 10.74 17.47 0.95
CA ALA A 112 10.07 16.25 0.53
C ALA A 112 10.08 15.22 1.67
N PHE A 113 11.24 15.01 2.27
CA PHE A 113 11.39 14.13 3.43
C PHE A 113 10.42 14.48 4.57
N ASN A 114 10.34 15.75 4.97
CA ASN A 114 9.43 16.19 6.02
C ASN A 114 7.96 15.99 5.66
N ARG A 115 7.56 16.18 4.38
CA ARG A 115 6.19 15.87 3.95
C ARG A 115 5.86 14.40 4.12
N MET A 116 6.76 13.50 3.76
CA MET A 116 6.60 12.06 3.90
C MET A 116 6.48 11.63 5.37
N VAL A 117 7.37 12.14 6.25
CA VAL A 117 7.35 11.84 7.68
C VAL A 117 6.08 12.37 8.35
N ASN A 118 5.66 13.60 8.01
CA ASN A 118 4.42 14.18 8.54
C ASN A 118 3.19 13.40 8.06
N PHE A 119 3.18 12.98 6.80
CA PHE A 119 2.11 12.14 6.27
C PHE A 119 2.04 10.79 6.97
N GLU A 120 3.16 10.10 7.12
CA GLU A 120 3.20 8.80 7.81
C GLU A 120 2.66 8.91 9.25
N SER A 121 3.09 9.94 9.97
CA SER A 121 2.57 10.21 11.33
C SER A 121 1.07 10.48 11.34
N PHE A 122 0.58 11.25 10.39
CA PHE A 122 -0.85 11.56 10.24
C PHE A 122 -1.64 10.28 9.90
N ALA A 123 -1.21 9.52 8.89
CA ALA A 123 -1.87 8.29 8.46
C ALA A 123 -1.92 7.25 9.59
N MET A 124 -0.80 7.05 10.29
CA MET A 124 -0.74 6.12 11.42
C MET A 124 -1.63 6.54 12.60
N ASN A 125 -1.78 7.85 12.87
CA ASN A 125 -2.70 8.34 13.89
C ASN A 125 -4.17 8.11 13.49
N LEU A 126 -4.49 8.34 12.21
CA LEU A 126 -5.84 8.08 11.69
C LEU A 126 -6.17 6.59 11.71
N LYS A 127 -5.24 5.74 11.28
CA LYS A 127 -5.36 4.28 11.39
C LYS A 127 -5.67 3.86 12.83
N LYS A 128 -4.91 4.34 13.82
CA LYS A 128 -5.14 4.03 15.25
C LYS A 128 -6.51 4.44 15.76
N LYS A 129 -7.12 5.49 15.20
CA LYS A 129 -8.46 5.94 15.55
C LYS A 129 -9.54 4.91 15.16
N TYR A 130 -9.33 4.19 14.06
CA TYR A 130 -10.33 3.32 13.45
C TYR A 130 -10.03 1.83 13.51
N THR A 131 -8.81 1.45 13.92
CA THR A 131 -8.38 0.06 13.99
C THR A 131 -7.96 -0.31 15.42
N ASN A 132 -7.97 -1.61 15.66
CA ASN A 132 -7.37 -2.22 16.83
C ASN A 132 -6.13 -3.06 16.42
N ASN A 133 -5.47 -3.68 17.40
CA ASN A 133 -4.28 -4.49 17.15
C ASN A 133 -4.55 -5.84 16.49
N GLU A 134 -5.78 -6.13 16.09
CA GLU A 134 -6.17 -7.38 15.42
C GLU A 134 -6.51 -7.18 13.95
N ASP A 135 -6.55 -5.92 13.48
CA ASP A 135 -6.96 -5.57 12.12
C ASP A 135 -5.78 -5.57 11.14
N TRP A 136 -6.03 -6.15 9.96
CA TRP A 136 -5.08 -6.16 8.86
C TRP A 136 -5.04 -4.80 8.15
N TYR A 137 -3.90 -4.47 7.56
CA TYR A 137 -3.72 -3.23 6.83
C TYR A 137 -3.32 -3.50 5.37
N LEU A 138 -4.22 -3.20 4.44
CA LEU A 138 -3.92 -3.18 3.02
C LEU A 138 -3.15 -1.89 2.71
N TYR A 139 -1.83 -1.99 2.78
CA TYR A 139 -0.93 -0.83 2.64
C TYR A 139 -0.84 -0.35 1.19
N ASN A 140 -0.81 -1.28 0.24
CA ASN A 140 -0.66 -0.96 -1.18
C ASN A 140 -1.44 -1.94 -2.05
N LEU A 141 -2.10 -1.40 -3.08
CA LEU A 141 -2.65 -2.13 -4.22
C LEU A 141 -2.21 -1.38 -5.49
N CYS A 142 -1.31 -1.98 -6.24
CA CYS A 142 -0.77 -1.40 -7.47
C CYS A 142 -1.07 -2.29 -8.66
N VAL A 143 -1.51 -1.70 -9.78
CA VAL A 143 -1.76 -2.39 -11.06
C VAL A 143 -1.10 -1.59 -12.16
N SER A 144 -0.30 -2.25 -13.00
CA SER A 144 0.37 -1.61 -14.12
C SER A 144 -0.62 -0.89 -15.05
N LYS A 145 -0.23 0.24 -15.64
CA LYS A 145 -1.10 1.00 -16.56
C LYS A 145 -1.63 0.11 -17.70
N GLU A 146 -0.78 -0.75 -18.22
CA GLU A 146 -1.08 -1.66 -19.34
C GLU A 146 -2.09 -2.76 -18.95
N ALA A 147 -2.20 -3.07 -17.64
CA ALA A 147 -3.11 -4.09 -17.12
C ALA A 147 -4.37 -3.51 -16.46
N GLN A 148 -4.50 -2.20 -16.36
CA GLN A 148 -5.73 -1.56 -15.90
C GLN A 148 -6.90 -1.91 -16.82
N GLY A 149 -8.10 -2.03 -16.24
CA GLY A 149 -9.29 -2.51 -16.96
C GLY A 149 -9.35 -4.02 -17.19
N LYS A 150 -8.26 -4.77 -17.00
CA LYS A 150 -8.18 -6.24 -17.20
C LYS A 150 -8.51 -7.06 -15.96
N LYS A 151 -9.19 -6.47 -14.97
CA LYS A 151 -9.64 -7.13 -13.73
C LYS A 151 -8.51 -7.61 -12.79
N ILE A 152 -7.28 -7.12 -12.95
CA ILE A 152 -6.14 -7.50 -12.09
C ILE A 152 -6.41 -7.16 -10.62
N ALA A 153 -6.93 -5.97 -10.32
CA ALA A 153 -7.32 -5.60 -8.95
C ALA A 153 -8.33 -6.60 -8.36
N SER A 154 -9.32 -7.05 -9.14
CA SER A 154 -10.28 -8.08 -8.70
C SER A 154 -9.62 -9.42 -8.45
N LYS A 155 -8.66 -9.83 -9.29
CA LYS A 155 -7.89 -11.07 -9.12
C LYS A 155 -7.09 -11.05 -7.82
N LEU A 156 -6.49 -9.90 -7.49
CA LEU A 156 -5.72 -9.71 -6.26
C LEU A 156 -6.61 -9.64 -5.01
N MET A 157 -7.71 -8.90 -5.07
CA MET A 157 -8.52 -8.58 -3.89
C MET A 157 -9.50 -9.68 -3.50
N LYS A 158 -10.17 -10.33 -4.47
CA LYS A 158 -11.25 -11.28 -4.16
C LYS A 158 -10.82 -12.46 -3.30
N PRO A 159 -9.68 -13.14 -3.56
CA PRO A 159 -9.23 -14.24 -2.70
C PRO A 159 -8.92 -13.76 -1.27
N LEU A 160 -8.23 -12.62 -1.12
CA LEU A 160 -7.93 -12.05 0.18
C LEU A 160 -9.20 -11.74 0.99
N LEU A 161 -10.14 -11.04 0.37
CA LEU A 161 -11.39 -10.63 1.04
C LEU A 161 -12.30 -11.82 1.34
N ASN A 162 -12.26 -12.86 0.50
CA ASN A 162 -12.95 -14.11 0.79
C ASN A 162 -12.36 -14.80 2.03
N TYR A 163 -11.02 -14.87 2.13
CA TYR A 163 -10.37 -15.37 3.35
C TYR A 163 -10.80 -14.57 4.58
N PHE A 164 -10.81 -13.25 4.49
CA PHE A 164 -11.20 -12.38 5.60
C PHE A 164 -12.66 -12.58 6.00
N LYS A 165 -13.57 -12.72 5.04
CA LYS A 165 -14.97 -13.07 5.31
C LYS A 165 -15.12 -14.39 6.08
N LEU A 166 -14.47 -15.43 5.59
CA LEU A 166 -14.55 -16.76 6.20
C LEU A 166 -13.96 -16.80 7.63
N ASN A 167 -12.95 -15.97 7.89
CA ASN A 167 -12.25 -15.93 9.17
C ASN A 167 -12.63 -14.72 10.05
N LYS A 168 -13.67 -13.95 9.67
CA LYS A 168 -14.18 -12.78 10.39
C LYS A 168 -13.08 -11.74 10.67
N LYS A 169 -12.23 -11.49 9.68
CA LYS A 169 -11.12 -10.52 9.77
C LYS A 169 -11.53 -9.16 9.24
N ILE A 170 -11.01 -8.13 9.89
CA ILE A 170 -11.16 -6.74 9.48
C ILE A 170 -9.93 -6.31 8.70
N CYS A 171 -10.14 -5.50 7.68
CA CYS A 171 -9.06 -4.93 6.89
C CYS A 171 -9.26 -3.42 6.73
N TYR A 172 -8.24 -2.67 7.10
CA TYR A 172 -8.18 -1.22 6.91
C TYR A 172 -7.36 -0.88 5.68
N LEU A 173 -7.70 0.19 5.01
CA LEU A 173 -6.89 0.82 3.96
C LEU A 173 -7.05 2.32 3.97
N GLU A 174 -6.15 3.00 3.26
CA GLU A 174 -6.21 4.41 2.95
C GLU A 174 -6.05 4.65 1.46
N THR A 175 -6.66 5.72 0.95
CA THR A 175 -6.42 6.19 -0.42
C THR A 175 -6.45 7.71 -0.48
N ASN A 176 -5.61 8.26 -1.37
CA ASN A 176 -5.47 9.70 -1.58
C ASN A 176 -5.96 10.13 -2.97
N ASN A 177 -6.79 9.30 -3.59
CA ASN A 177 -7.32 9.55 -4.92
C ASN A 177 -8.81 9.25 -4.97
N ASP A 178 -9.63 10.26 -5.27
CA ASP A 178 -11.11 10.15 -5.34
C ASP A 178 -11.57 8.99 -6.25
N PRO A 179 -11.00 8.75 -7.45
CA PRO A 179 -11.37 7.62 -8.32
C PRO A 179 -11.18 6.23 -7.71
N ASN A 180 -10.34 6.09 -6.68
CA ASN A 180 -10.12 4.79 -6.04
C ASN A 180 -11.23 4.42 -5.05
N VAL A 181 -11.95 5.41 -4.51
CA VAL A 181 -12.99 5.18 -3.51
C VAL A 181 -14.07 4.21 -4.01
N PRO A 182 -14.72 4.44 -5.17
CA PRO A 182 -15.75 3.52 -5.69
C PRO A 182 -15.19 2.12 -6.00
N ILE A 183 -13.90 2.00 -6.33
CA ILE A 183 -13.25 0.70 -6.53
C ILE A 183 -13.22 -0.09 -5.22
N TYR A 184 -12.80 0.55 -4.12
CA TYR A 184 -12.77 -0.09 -2.81
C TYR A 184 -14.18 -0.33 -2.25
N GLU A 185 -15.14 0.57 -2.48
CA GLU A 185 -16.54 0.34 -2.13
C GLU A 185 -17.12 -0.88 -2.87
N HIS A 186 -16.79 -1.07 -4.14
CA HIS A 186 -17.16 -2.28 -4.89
C HIS A 186 -16.60 -3.56 -4.26
N PHE A 187 -15.46 -3.50 -3.59
CA PHE A 187 -14.90 -4.62 -2.83
C PHE A 187 -15.49 -4.77 -1.42
N GLY A 188 -16.39 -3.88 -1.01
CA GLY A 188 -17.07 -3.93 0.28
C GLY A 188 -16.41 -3.12 1.39
N PHE A 189 -15.42 -2.30 1.08
CA PHE A 189 -14.90 -1.30 2.01
C PHE A 189 -15.91 -0.16 2.18
N LYS A 190 -15.94 0.41 3.38
CA LYS A 190 -16.76 1.59 3.70
C LYS A 190 -15.85 2.75 4.08
N VAL A 191 -16.16 3.95 3.60
CA VAL A 191 -15.47 5.17 4.03
C VAL A 191 -15.84 5.45 5.49
N LEU A 192 -14.83 5.53 6.35
CA LEU A 192 -14.96 5.91 7.76
C LEU A 192 -14.76 7.42 7.94
N GLU A 193 -13.77 7.97 7.24
CA GLU A 193 -13.47 9.40 7.29
C GLU A 193 -12.91 9.85 5.95
N LYS A 194 -13.32 11.05 5.52
CA LYS A 194 -12.70 11.83 4.46
C LYS A 194 -12.10 13.09 5.08
N THR A 195 -10.82 13.32 4.87
CA THR A 195 -10.12 14.52 5.33
C THR A 195 -9.09 14.97 4.29
N LEU A 196 -8.24 15.92 4.61
CA LEU A 196 -7.13 16.34 3.77
C LEU A 196 -5.79 15.96 4.43
N VAL A 197 -4.81 15.62 3.63
CA VAL A 197 -3.43 15.50 4.09
C VAL A 197 -2.98 16.86 4.66
N PRO A 198 -2.40 16.93 5.86
CA PRO A 198 -2.01 18.18 6.48
C PRO A 198 -1.14 19.05 5.57
N ASN A 199 -1.46 20.36 5.53
CA ASN A 199 -0.79 21.36 4.68
C ASN A 199 -0.85 21.08 3.17
N SER A 200 -1.92 20.41 2.71
CA SER A 200 -2.15 20.14 1.30
C SER A 200 -3.64 20.18 0.94
N ASN A 201 -3.93 20.11 -0.37
CA ASN A 201 -5.28 19.89 -0.89
C ASN A 201 -5.51 18.42 -1.31
N VAL A 202 -4.63 17.52 -0.90
CA VAL A 202 -4.72 16.10 -1.25
C VAL A 202 -5.78 15.44 -0.38
N PRO A 203 -6.80 14.80 -0.97
CA PRO A 203 -7.80 14.07 -0.20
C PRO A 203 -7.16 12.85 0.47
N HIS A 204 -7.69 12.50 1.63
CA HIS A 204 -7.31 11.28 2.35
C HIS A 204 -8.55 10.58 2.86
N TYR A 205 -8.72 9.34 2.48
CA TYR A 205 -9.83 8.50 2.86
C TYR A 205 -9.35 7.34 3.72
N ALA A 206 -9.90 7.21 4.91
CA ALA A 206 -9.78 6.02 5.74
C ALA A 206 -10.96 5.09 5.42
N MET A 207 -10.69 3.84 5.08
CA MET A 207 -11.72 2.88 4.69
C MET A 207 -11.55 1.55 5.41
N LEU A 208 -12.66 0.88 5.70
CA LEU A 208 -12.68 -0.37 6.43
C LEU A 208 -13.53 -1.42 5.71
N PHE A 209 -12.99 -2.62 5.60
CA PHE A 209 -13.72 -3.83 5.26
C PHE A 209 -14.01 -4.59 6.56
N ASP A 210 -15.28 -4.69 6.90
CA ASP A 210 -15.78 -5.40 8.09
C ASP A 210 -16.77 -6.46 7.66
N CYS A 211 -16.55 -7.69 8.13
CA CYS A 211 -17.38 -8.86 7.85
C CYS A 211 -18.39 -9.18 8.94
N LYS A 212 -18.48 -8.30 9.96
CA LYS A 212 -19.43 -8.48 11.07
C LYS A 212 -20.82 -8.02 10.72
#